data_4e14bc8aa10980dc82b776805ef58751
#
_entry.id   4e14bc8aa10980dc82b776805ef58751
#
_cell.length_a   1.000
_cell.length_b   1.000
_cell.length_c   1.000
_cell.angle_alpha   90.00
_cell.angle_beta   90.00
_cell.angle_gamma   90.00
#
_symmetry.space_group_name_H-M   'P 1'
#
loop_
_entity.id
_entity.type
_entity.pdbx_description
1 polymer ?
#
loop_
_entity_poly.entity_id
_entity_poly.type
_entity_poly.pdbx_seq_one_letter_code
_entity_poly.pdbx_strand_id
1 'polypeptide(L)'
;MGAHIFKAPVEEPPTGRVQELQDINWMRHALELASCAYDLGEVPVGAVLVKNDEVIGEGYNQPIALKDPTAHAEILAIRNASEKVENYRLPGTTLYVTLEPCAMCVGAIIHSRIERLVFGASEPKAGAVKTHGLIDLEFLNHHVAWNCGVLEEECGRLMREFFLSRRAAE
;
A
#
# COMPACT_ATOMS: atom_id res chain seq x y z
N MET A 1 -25.76 -38.43 -24.55
CA MET A 1 -24.41 -37.83 -24.63
C MET A 1 -24.29 -36.78 -23.55
N GLY A 2 -23.65 -37.12 -22.44
CA GLY A 2 -23.46 -36.20 -21.29
C GLY A 2 -22.26 -35.30 -21.55
N ALA A 3 -22.47 -33.98 -21.52
CA ALA A 3 -21.41 -33.00 -21.54
C ALA A 3 -20.65 -33.03 -20.22
N HIS A 4 -19.41 -33.52 -20.25
CA HIS A 4 -18.49 -33.34 -19.13
C HIS A 4 -18.12 -31.86 -19.04
N ILE A 5 -18.70 -31.19 -18.05
CA ILE A 5 -18.28 -29.87 -17.65
C ILE A 5 -16.94 -30.01 -16.90
N PHE A 6 -15.84 -29.68 -17.54
CA PHE A 6 -14.56 -29.50 -16.86
C PHE A 6 -14.70 -28.32 -15.89
N LYS A 7 -14.83 -28.63 -14.60
CA LYS A 7 -14.58 -27.61 -13.56
C LYS A 7 -13.10 -27.31 -13.58
N ALA A 8 -12.74 -26.03 -13.87
CA ALA A 8 -11.39 -25.56 -13.65
C ALA A 8 -10.98 -25.83 -12.19
N PRO A 9 -9.73 -26.21 -11.93
CA PRO A 9 -9.26 -26.40 -10.56
C PRO A 9 -9.48 -25.10 -9.79
N VAL A 10 -10.12 -25.19 -8.64
CA VAL A 10 -10.20 -24.11 -7.66
C VAL A 10 -8.79 -23.98 -7.12
N GLU A 11 -8.09 -22.90 -7.46
CA GLU A 11 -6.80 -22.59 -6.85
C GLU A 11 -7.02 -22.45 -5.34
N GLU A 12 -6.42 -23.34 -4.56
CA GLU A 12 -6.40 -23.20 -3.11
C GLU A 12 -5.64 -21.91 -2.78
N PRO A 13 -6.13 -21.11 -1.81
CA PRO A 13 -5.43 -19.91 -1.39
C PRO A 13 -4.02 -20.31 -0.92
N PRO A 14 -2.99 -19.50 -1.21
CA PRO A 14 -1.62 -19.80 -0.83
C PRO A 14 -1.55 -20.10 0.67
N THR A 15 -0.80 -21.12 1.05
CA THR A 15 -0.54 -21.43 2.46
C THR A 15 0.06 -20.20 3.14
N GLY A 16 -0.20 -19.97 4.43
CA GLY A 16 0.22 -18.75 5.14
C GLY A 16 1.69 -18.37 4.90
N ARG A 17 2.59 -19.35 4.78
CA ARG A 17 4.01 -19.13 4.49
C ARG A 17 4.27 -18.58 3.08
N VAL A 18 3.50 -19.00 2.09
CA VAL A 18 3.62 -18.47 0.71
C VAL A 18 3.15 -17.02 0.68
N GLN A 19 2.04 -16.71 1.35
CA GLN A 19 1.54 -15.34 1.47
C GLN A 19 2.55 -14.43 2.18
N GLU A 20 3.19 -14.88 3.26
CA GLU A 20 4.23 -14.13 3.97
C GLU A 20 5.41 -13.79 3.05
N LEU A 21 5.88 -14.74 2.25
CA LEU A 21 6.98 -14.50 1.30
C LEU A 21 6.58 -13.52 0.19
N GLN A 22 5.37 -13.60 -0.31
CA GLN A 22 4.83 -12.65 -1.28
C GLN A 22 4.74 -11.23 -0.67
N ASP A 23 4.23 -11.12 0.55
CA ASP A 23 4.13 -9.84 1.27
C ASP A 23 5.51 -9.20 1.46
N ILE A 24 6.52 -9.99 1.81
CA ILE A 24 7.90 -9.52 1.94
C ILE A 24 8.44 -9.01 0.59
N ASN A 25 8.20 -9.74 -0.50
CA ASN A 25 8.70 -9.34 -1.83
C ASN A 25 8.05 -8.04 -2.30
N TRP A 26 6.75 -7.89 -2.15
CA TRP A 26 6.05 -6.67 -2.52
C TRP A 26 6.40 -5.48 -1.61
N MET A 27 6.64 -5.73 -0.32
CA MET A 27 7.11 -4.69 0.59
C MET A 27 8.53 -4.21 0.25
N ARG A 28 9.42 -5.10 -0.23
CA ARG A 28 10.74 -4.69 -0.75
C ARG A 28 10.61 -3.77 -1.97
N HIS A 29 9.71 -4.09 -2.87
CA HIS A 29 9.41 -3.22 -4.02
C HIS A 29 8.89 -1.85 -3.56
N ALA A 30 8.00 -1.80 -2.57
CA ALA A 30 7.55 -0.55 -1.98
C ALA A 30 8.70 0.24 -1.30
N LEU A 31 9.67 -0.43 -0.67
CA LEU A 31 10.87 0.20 -0.11
C LEU A 31 11.79 0.79 -1.18
N GLU A 32 11.92 0.15 -2.35
CA GLU A 32 12.66 0.72 -3.49
C GLU A 32 12.02 2.03 -3.95
N LEU A 33 10.69 2.08 -4.04
CA LEU A 33 9.95 3.31 -4.35
C LEU A 33 10.10 4.37 -3.24
N ALA A 34 10.08 3.97 -1.98
CA ALA A 34 10.34 4.89 -0.87
C ALA A 34 11.74 5.52 -0.95
N SER A 35 12.74 4.78 -1.44
CA SER A 35 14.09 5.31 -1.68
C SER A 35 14.10 6.37 -2.78
N CYS A 36 13.26 6.25 -3.81
CA CYS A 36 13.08 7.29 -4.82
C CYS A 36 12.55 8.61 -4.19
N ALA A 37 11.58 8.51 -3.28
CA ALA A 37 11.10 9.69 -2.54
C ALA A 37 12.22 10.31 -1.69
N TYR A 38 13.01 9.48 -0.98
CA TYR A 38 14.15 9.93 -0.18
C TYR A 38 15.14 10.77 -1.03
N ASP A 39 15.52 10.27 -2.19
CA ASP A 39 16.47 10.93 -3.10
C ASP A 39 15.95 12.27 -3.63
N LEU A 40 14.63 12.43 -3.73
CA LEU A 40 13.97 13.71 -4.08
C LEU A 40 13.80 14.65 -2.88
N GLY A 41 14.20 14.23 -1.68
CA GLY A 41 14.00 15.01 -0.45
C GLY A 41 12.56 15.00 0.06
N GLU A 42 11.76 14.07 -0.39
CA GLU A 42 10.40 13.79 0.08
C GLU A 42 10.42 12.79 1.24
N VAL A 43 9.38 12.80 2.07
CA VAL A 43 9.22 11.77 3.12
C VAL A 43 9.20 10.40 2.46
N PRO A 44 10.09 9.45 2.86
CA PRO A 44 10.33 8.21 2.13
C PRO A 44 9.22 7.17 2.37
N VAL A 45 8.14 7.32 1.63
CA VAL A 45 7.03 6.35 1.58
C VAL A 45 6.86 5.87 0.14
N GLY A 46 6.74 4.57 -0.01
CA GLY A 46 6.48 3.91 -1.29
C GLY A 46 5.27 2.99 -1.18
N ALA A 47 4.53 2.85 -2.26
CA ALA A 47 3.35 2.02 -2.35
C ALA A 47 3.26 1.26 -3.67
N VAL A 48 2.82 0.00 -3.59
CA VAL A 48 2.61 -0.89 -4.74
C VAL A 48 1.23 -1.50 -4.66
N LEU A 49 0.44 -1.38 -5.72
CA LEU A 49 -0.86 -2.03 -5.84
C LEU A 49 -0.75 -3.26 -6.74
N VAL A 50 -1.12 -4.41 -6.20
CA VAL A 50 -0.96 -5.72 -6.84
C VAL A 50 -2.29 -6.39 -7.06
N LYS A 51 -2.45 -7.02 -8.23
CA LYS A 51 -3.59 -7.88 -8.56
C LYS A 51 -3.10 -9.12 -9.29
N ASN A 52 -3.51 -10.31 -8.85
CA ASN A 52 -3.12 -11.59 -9.45
C ASN A 52 -1.59 -11.71 -9.62
N ASP A 53 -0.83 -11.34 -8.60
CA ASP A 53 0.64 -11.34 -8.57
C ASP A 53 1.30 -10.44 -9.62
N GLU A 54 0.57 -9.44 -10.11
CA GLU A 54 1.08 -8.43 -11.04
C GLU A 54 0.92 -7.02 -10.46
N VAL A 55 1.93 -6.17 -10.67
CA VAL A 55 1.86 -4.75 -10.33
C VAL A 55 0.95 -4.02 -11.29
N ILE A 56 -0.10 -3.40 -10.77
CA ILE A 56 -1.02 -2.58 -11.54
C ILE A 56 -0.89 -1.08 -11.28
N GLY A 57 -0.26 -0.70 -10.17
CA GLY A 57 0.02 0.70 -9.85
C GLY A 57 1.14 0.85 -8.83
N GLU A 58 1.92 1.90 -8.98
CA GLU A 58 3.05 2.24 -8.12
C GLU A 58 3.00 3.73 -7.76
N GLY A 59 3.54 4.07 -6.61
CA GLY A 59 3.67 5.45 -6.19
C GLY A 59 4.70 5.61 -5.08
N TYR A 60 5.27 6.80 -5.00
CA TYR A 60 6.07 7.25 -3.86
C TYR A 60 5.75 8.71 -3.56
N ASN A 61 5.96 9.14 -2.34
CA ASN A 61 5.60 10.49 -1.92
C ASN A 61 6.26 11.56 -2.79
N GLN A 62 5.44 12.48 -3.30
CA GLN A 62 5.88 13.60 -4.13
C GLN A 62 5.11 14.93 -3.86
N PRO A 63 4.67 15.24 -2.62
CA PRO A 63 3.92 16.46 -2.36
C PRO A 63 4.66 17.73 -2.78
N ILE A 64 5.96 17.82 -2.51
CA ILE A 64 6.79 18.97 -2.84
C ILE A 64 7.03 19.06 -4.35
N ALA A 65 7.47 17.96 -4.95
CA ALA A 65 7.82 17.87 -6.37
C ALA A 65 6.64 18.21 -7.28
N LEU A 66 5.44 17.68 -6.95
CA LEU A 66 4.21 17.89 -7.71
C LEU A 66 3.40 19.12 -7.26
N LYS A 67 3.80 19.78 -6.15
CA LYS A 67 3.02 20.87 -5.51
C LYS A 67 1.57 20.44 -5.24
N ASP A 68 1.41 19.19 -4.83
CA ASP A 68 0.11 18.55 -4.57
C ASP A 68 0.12 17.94 -3.15
N PRO A 69 -0.64 18.51 -2.19
CA PRO A 69 -0.68 18.01 -0.82
C PRO A 69 -1.27 16.61 -0.72
N THR A 70 -1.94 16.13 -1.77
CA THR A 70 -2.52 14.79 -1.83
C THR A 70 -1.59 13.74 -2.46
N ALA A 71 -0.42 14.13 -2.98
CA ALA A 71 0.51 13.25 -3.67
C ALA A 71 1.28 12.32 -2.73
N HIS A 72 0.55 11.61 -1.86
CA HIS A 72 1.08 10.50 -1.07
C HIS A 72 1.27 9.25 -1.94
N ALA A 73 2.18 8.38 -1.54
CA ALA A 73 2.50 7.16 -2.27
C ALA A 73 1.27 6.34 -2.63
N GLU A 74 0.36 6.16 -1.67
CA GLU A 74 -0.88 5.39 -1.83
C GLU A 74 -1.81 6.03 -2.86
N ILE A 75 -1.97 7.36 -2.82
CA ILE A 75 -2.81 8.11 -3.76
C ILE A 75 -2.27 7.96 -5.18
N LEU A 76 -0.96 8.10 -5.36
CA LEU A 76 -0.33 7.96 -6.67
C LEU A 76 -0.43 6.52 -7.20
N ALA A 77 -0.22 5.52 -6.36
CA ALA A 77 -0.39 4.11 -6.74
C ALA A 77 -1.84 3.80 -7.16
N ILE A 78 -2.84 4.30 -6.42
CA ILE A 78 -4.27 4.14 -6.75
C ILE A 78 -4.60 4.83 -8.08
N ARG A 79 -4.14 6.06 -8.31
CA ARG A 79 -4.36 6.79 -9.57
C ARG A 79 -3.77 6.05 -10.76
N ASN A 80 -2.50 5.63 -10.65
CA ASN A 80 -1.82 4.88 -11.70
C ASN A 80 -2.52 3.55 -12.01
N ALA A 81 -2.96 2.82 -10.99
CA ALA A 81 -3.72 1.60 -11.16
C ALA A 81 -5.07 1.84 -11.84
N SER A 82 -5.80 2.87 -11.40
CA SER A 82 -7.12 3.23 -11.95
C SER A 82 -7.02 3.60 -13.43
N GLU A 83 -5.99 4.34 -13.81
CA GLU A 83 -5.71 4.67 -15.20
C GLU A 83 -5.38 3.42 -16.03
N LYS A 84 -4.49 2.56 -15.52
CA LYS A 84 -4.08 1.32 -16.20
C LYS A 84 -5.23 0.35 -16.45
N VAL A 85 -6.16 0.21 -15.49
CA VAL A 85 -7.31 -0.71 -15.60
C VAL A 85 -8.58 -0.01 -16.12
N GLU A 86 -8.51 1.29 -16.40
CA GLU A 86 -9.63 2.13 -16.88
C GLU A 86 -10.86 2.06 -15.94
N ASN A 87 -10.63 1.95 -14.62
CA ASN A 87 -11.69 1.85 -13.63
C ASN A 87 -11.21 2.42 -12.27
N TYR A 88 -12.06 3.24 -11.62
CA TYR A 88 -11.76 3.75 -10.27
C TYR A 88 -11.95 2.71 -9.16
N ARG A 89 -12.67 1.62 -9.43
CA ARG A 89 -12.82 0.49 -8.51
C ARG A 89 -11.76 -0.57 -8.82
N LEU A 90 -11.05 -0.98 -7.78
CA LEU A 90 -9.90 -1.87 -7.87
C LEU A 90 -10.12 -3.14 -7.01
N PRO A 91 -11.22 -3.90 -7.25
CA PRO A 91 -11.51 -5.10 -6.47
C PRO A 91 -10.46 -6.20 -6.74
N GLY A 92 -10.26 -7.06 -5.75
CA GLY A 92 -9.29 -8.16 -5.83
C GLY A 92 -7.84 -7.70 -5.80
N THR A 93 -7.57 -6.51 -5.21
CA THR A 93 -6.23 -5.95 -5.13
C THR A 93 -5.69 -5.91 -3.70
N THR A 94 -4.37 -5.97 -3.58
CA THR A 94 -3.64 -5.72 -2.34
C THR A 94 -2.74 -4.50 -2.50
N LEU A 95 -2.86 -3.54 -1.59
CA LEU A 95 -1.96 -2.40 -1.51
C LEU A 95 -0.88 -2.66 -0.47
N TYR A 96 0.37 -2.58 -0.88
CA TYR A 96 1.54 -2.60 0.00
C TYR A 96 2.08 -1.19 0.15
N VAL A 97 2.32 -0.74 1.37
CA VAL A 97 2.86 0.58 1.65
C VAL A 97 3.85 0.52 2.82
N THR A 98 4.94 1.25 2.74
CA THR A 98 6.02 1.18 3.73
C THR A 98 5.68 1.80 5.08
N LEU A 99 4.70 2.71 5.13
CA LEU A 99 4.23 3.39 6.33
C LEU A 99 2.72 3.28 6.47
N GLU A 100 2.23 3.19 7.70
CA GLU A 100 0.79 3.19 8.00
C GLU A 100 0.07 4.38 7.35
N PRO A 101 -1.00 4.14 6.56
CA PRO A 101 -1.72 5.19 5.87
C PRO A 101 -2.38 6.20 6.80
N CYS A 102 -2.38 7.47 6.39
CA CYS A 102 -3.13 8.53 7.04
C CYS A 102 -4.64 8.50 6.68
N ALA A 103 -5.44 9.34 7.32
CA ALA A 103 -6.89 9.40 7.11
C ALA A 103 -7.30 9.65 5.64
N MET A 104 -6.57 10.53 4.93
CA MET A 104 -6.80 10.80 3.50
C MET A 104 -6.62 9.52 2.66
N CYS A 105 -5.52 8.80 2.88
CA CYS A 105 -5.20 7.59 2.14
C CYS A 105 -6.16 6.45 2.47
N VAL A 106 -6.56 6.29 3.74
CA VAL A 106 -7.59 5.32 4.14
C VAL A 106 -8.91 5.61 3.40
N GLY A 107 -9.33 6.86 3.31
CA GLY A 107 -10.51 7.24 2.53
C GLY A 107 -10.38 6.82 1.05
N ALA A 108 -9.24 7.06 0.42
CA ALA A 108 -8.99 6.66 -0.96
C ALA A 108 -8.99 5.14 -1.14
N ILE A 109 -8.40 4.38 -0.21
CA ILE A 109 -8.37 2.91 -0.19
C ILE A 109 -9.80 2.35 -0.16
N ILE A 110 -10.66 2.91 0.70
CA ILE A 110 -12.06 2.49 0.82
C ILE A 110 -12.85 2.81 -0.45
N HIS A 111 -12.72 4.04 -0.97
CA HIS A 111 -13.44 4.45 -2.19
C HIS A 111 -13.02 3.67 -3.43
N SER A 112 -11.76 3.29 -3.53
CA SER A 112 -11.24 2.47 -4.64
C SER A 112 -11.55 0.97 -4.51
N ARG A 113 -12.17 0.53 -3.41
CA ARG A 113 -12.54 -0.88 -3.18
C ARG A 113 -11.35 -1.84 -3.15
N ILE A 114 -10.21 -1.39 -2.66
CA ILE A 114 -9.06 -2.24 -2.38
C ILE A 114 -9.46 -3.28 -1.33
N GLU A 115 -9.11 -4.53 -1.55
CA GLU A 115 -9.57 -5.66 -0.73
C GLU A 115 -8.66 -5.90 0.46
N ARG A 116 -7.35 -5.68 0.27
CA ARG A 116 -6.34 -5.91 1.32
C ARG A 116 -5.31 -4.78 1.35
N LEU A 117 -4.93 -4.39 2.56
CA LEU A 117 -3.86 -3.44 2.85
C LEU A 117 -2.76 -4.14 3.67
N VAL A 118 -1.51 -3.97 3.26
CA VAL A 118 -0.34 -4.42 4.01
C VAL A 118 0.60 -3.24 4.21
N PHE A 119 0.95 -2.92 5.46
CA PHE A 119 1.91 -1.85 5.71
C PHE A 119 3.08 -2.31 6.58
N GLY A 120 4.22 -1.65 6.41
CA GLY A 120 5.44 -1.95 7.13
C GLY A 120 5.44 -1.34 8.53
N ALA A 121 5.88 -0.10 8.65
CA ALA A 121 5.98 0.62 9.91
C ALA A 121 4.66 1.29 10.32
N SER A 122 4.40 1.32 11.62
CA SER A 122 3.28 2.10 12.19
C SER A 122 3.62 3.59 12.24
N GLU A 123 2.61 4.46 12.06
CA GLU A 123 2.72 5.92 12.20
C GLU A 123 1.99 6.35 13.50
N PRO A 124 2.73 6.65 14.58
CA PRO A 124 2.12 6.85 15.89
C PRO A 124 1.32 8.15 16.05
N LYS A 125 1.46 9.11 15.12
CA LYS A 125 0.76 10.40 15.19
C LYS A 125 -0.44 10.47 14.26
N ALA A 126 -0.24 10.13 13.00
CA ALA A 126 -1.22 10.33 11.93
C ALA A 126 -1.75 9.03 11.32
N GLY A 127 -1.28 7.87 11.78
CA GLY A 127 -1.72 6.57 11.29
C GLY A 127 -3.20 6.33 11.54
N ALA A 128 -3.93 6.01 10.50
CA ALA A 128 -5.40 5.92 10.56
C ALA A 128 -5.92 4.46 10.45
N VAL A 129 -5.03 3.48 10.50
CA VAL A 129 -5.37 2.05 10.45
C VAL A 129 -5.26 1.45 11.85
N LYS A 130 -4.08 1.01 12.26
CA LYS A 130 -3.79 0.41 13.56
C LYS A 130 -3.84 1.45 14.68
N THR A 131 -3.31 2.65 14.43
CA THR A 131 -3.14 3.69 15.46
C THR A 131 -4.46 4.31 15.88
N HIS A 132 -5.31 4.70 14.93
CA HIS A 132 -6.60 5.36 15.21
C HIS A 132 -7.84 4.58 14.76
N GLY A 133 -7.71 3.41 14.12
CA GLY A 133 -8.81 2.50 13.80
C GLY A 133 -9.86 3.05 12.83
N LEU A 134 -9.52 4.07 12.04
CA LEU A 134 -10.48 4.69 11.10
C LEU A 134 -10.95 3.71 10.02
N ILE A 135 -10.08 2.79 9.60
CA ILE A 135 -10.39 1.82 8.55
C ILE A 135 -11.46 0.79 8.97
N ASP A 136 -11.64 0.60 10.27
CA ASP A 136 -12.54 -0.40 10.86
C ASP A 136 -13.88 0.20 11.33
N LEU A 137 -14.17 1.48 11.03
CA LEU A 137 -15.39 2.12 11.46
C LEU A 137 -16.64 1.53 10.75
N GLU A 138 -17.67 1.22 11.52
CA GLU A 138 -18.87 0.51 11.05
C GLU A 138 -19.65 1.24 9.96
N PHE A 139 -19.61 2.59 9.93
CA PHE A 139 -20.33 3.37 8.91
C PHE A 139 -19.70 3.32 7.51
N LEU A 140 -18.50 2.77 7.39
CA LEU A 140 -17.82 2.67 6.11
C LEU A 140 -18.49 1.62 5.21
N ASN A 141 -18.67 1.98 3.96
CA ASN A 141 -19.40 1.16 3.00
C ASN A 141 -18.53 0.10 2.28
N HIS A 142 -17.29 -0.09 2.73
CA HIS A 142 -16.37 -1.11 2.28
C HIS A 142 -15.40 -1.48 3.40
N HIS A 143 -15.21 -2.76 3.60
CA HIS A 143 -14.28 -3.29 4.60
C HIS A 143 -13.00 -3.78 3.93
N VAL A 144 -11.87 -3.40 4.50
CA VAL A 144 -10.54 -3.72 4.00
C VAL A 144 -9.86 -4.63 5.00
N ALA A 145 -9.44 -5.83 4.58
CA ALA A 145 -8.57 -6.65 5.41
C ALA A 145 -7.18 -6.01 5.49
N TRP A 146 -6.56 -6.01 6.67
CA TRP A 146 -5.24 -5.41 6.78
C TRP A 146 -4.27 -6.21 7.65
N ASN A 147 -2.98 -6.10 7.32
CA ASN A 147 -1.86 -6.64 8.07
C ASN A 147 -0.78 -5.56 8.23
N CYS A 148 0.01 -5.64 9.28
CA CYS A 148 1.10 -4.70 9.53
C CYS A 148 2.38 -5.43 9.98
N GLY A 149 3.50 -4.71 9.98
CA GLY A 149 4.77 -5.21 10.49
C GLY A 149 5.62 -5.95 9.47
N VAL A 150 5.24 -5.97 8.19
CA VAL A 150 6.06 -6.58 7.14
C VAL A 150 7.26 -5.69 6.84
N LEU A 151 8.47 -6.19 7.11
CA LEU A 151 9.73 -5.44 7.06
C LEU A 151 9.66 -4.13 7.89
N GLU A 152 9.03 -4.19 9.06
CA GLU A 152 8.78 -3.02 9.92
C GLU A 152 10.06 -2.28 10.26
N GLU A 153 11.14 -3.00 10.58
CA GLU A 153 12.42 -2.40 10.97
C GLU A 153 13.07 -1.65 9.80
N GLU A 154 13.06 -2.23 8.61
CA GLU A 154 13.60 -1.60 7.39
C GLU A 154 12.82 -0.35 7.03
N CYS A 155 11.49 -0.44 7.05
CA CYS A 155 10.60 0.70 6.79
C CYS A 155 10.80 1.82 7.82
N GLY A 156 10.83 1.48 9.11
CA GLY A 156 11.04 2.43 10.20
C GLY A 156 12.43 3.06 10.17
N ARG A 157 13.46 2.31 9.81
CA ARG A 157 14.83 2.80 9.68
C ARG A 157 14.94 3.87 8.59
N LEU A 158 14.40 3.64 7.41
CA LEU A 158 14.43 4.61 6.31
C LEU A 158 13.77 5.95 6.72
N MET A 159 12.65 5.89 7.44
CA MET A 159 11.99 7.08 7.99
C MET A 159 12.86 7.81 9.02
N ARG A 160 13.47 7.08 9.96
CA ARG A 160 14.35 7.67 10.99
C ARG A 160 15.57 8.35 10.36
N GLU A 161 16.23 7.71 9.41
CA GLU A 161 17.39 8.24 8.68
C GLU A 161 17.05 9.55 7.96
N PHE A 162 15.90 9.59 7.30
CA PHE A 162 15.42 10.80 6.62
C PHE A 162 15.26 11.98 7.59
N PHE A 163 14.54 11.79 8.68
CA PHE A 163 14.32 12.88 9.64
C PHE A 163 15.59 13.28 10.41
N LEU A 164 16.51 12.34 10.63
CA LEU A 164 17.83 12.67 11.21
C LEU A 164 18.64 13.53 10.24
N SER A 165 18.67 13.20 8.95
CA SER A 165 19.39 13.99 7.94
C SER A 165 18.84 15.42 7.80
N ARG A 166 17.52 15.59 7.90
CA ARG A 166 16.88 16.90 7.85
C ARG A 166 17.25 17.79 9.03
N ARG A 167 17.23 17.24 10.25
CA ARG A 167 17.62 17.99 11.47
C ARG A 167 19.10 18.36 11.49
N ALA A 168 19.97 17.60 10.84
CA ALA A 168 21.38 17.92 10.73
C ALA A 168 21.69 19.01 9.70
N ALA A 169 20.75 19.32 8.80
CA ALA A 169 20.88 20.34 7.75
C ALA A 169 20.29 21.72 8.15
N GLU A 170 19.60 21.81 9.29
CA GLU A 170 19.12 23.05 9.93
C GLU A 170 20.18 23.63 10.88
#